data_8e13b3bcd1d38439b47aa5f63761bcc2
#
_entry.id   8e13b3bcd1d38439b47aa5f63761bcc2
#
_cell.length_a   1.000
_cell.length_b   1.000
_cell.length_c   1.000
_cell.angle_alpha   90.00
_cell.angle_beta   90.00
_cell.angle_gamma   90.00
#
_symmetry.space_group_name_H-M   'P 1'
#
loop_
_entity.id
_entity.type
_entity.pdbx_description
1 polymer ?
#
loop_
_entity_poly.entity_id
_entity_poly.type
_entity_poly.pdbx_seq_one_letter_code
_entity_poly.pdbx_strand_id
1 'polypeptide(L)'
;MQYAIFDMDGLLIDSEPVWREVQCALMRDLYGVDLGEAEWRYFQGRSSRSFCQGMAHRYADRGVDAGALLDRLLDRMQVAITDAPLMPGARELVDWLHEQDVPIVIASSSPLGFIEAVVEHHALPIRVLVSGTEVPRSKPHPAVFERAAKRIAADPSRCRVWEDSVNGVIAARAAGMVVTAVPDTNHPTPQQFSIADQIHLNLYDSLAELQAKSARTE
;
A
#
# COMPACT_ATOMS: atom_id res chain seq x y z
N MET A 1 -7.39 -5.44 -20.23
CA MET A 1 -7.70 -5.13 -18.83
C MET A 1 -9.09 -4.55 -18.77
N GLN A 2 -9.91 -5.00 -17.81
CA GLN A 2 -11.26 -4.46 -17.63
C GLN A 2 -11.48 -3.84 -16.24
N TYR A 3 -10.61 -4.17 -15.28
CA TYR A 3 -10.69 -3.73 -13.90
C TYR A 3 -9.30 -3.37 -13.39
N ALA A 4 -9.21 -2.26 -12.67
CA ALA A 4 -7.96 -1.77 -12.06
C ALA A 4 -8.03 -1.94 -10.54
N ILE A 5 -7.00 -2.53 -9.96
CA ILE A 5 -6.87 -2.69 -8.51
C ILE A 5 -5.51 -2.12 -8.10
N PHE A 6 -5.51 -1.20 -7.14
CA PHE A 6 -4.30 -0.57 -6.64
C PHE A 6 -4.04 -0.97 -5.20
N ASP A 7 -2.81 -1.25 -4.85
CA ASP A 7 -2.36 -1.03 -3.49
C ASP A 7 -2.36 0.47 -3.16
N MET A 8 -2.13 0.84 -1.91
CA MET A 8 -2.13 2.23 -1.47
C MET A 8 -0.75 2.69 -1.00
N ASP A 9 -0.25 2.05 0.05
CA ASP A 9 0.98 2.47 0.74
C ASP A 9 2.22 2.14 -0.10
N GLY A 10 3.03 3.14 -0.45
CA GLY A 10 4.20 2.97 -1.33
C GLY A 10 3.86 2.93 -2.82
N LEU A 11 2.56 2.86 -3.18
CA LEU A 11 2.11 2.82 -4.57
C LEU A 11 1.32 4.05 -4.99
N LEU A 12 0.19 4.36 -4.33
CA LEU A 12 -0.59 5.56 -4.60
C LEU A 12 -0.07 6.76 -3.81
N ILE A 13 0.41 6.52 -2.59
CA ILE A 13 0.95 7.55 -1.69
C ILE A 13 2.34 7.15 -1.18
N ASP A 14 3.22 8.13 -0.98
CA ASP A 14 4.49 7.96 -0.28
C ASP A 14 4.28 8.05 1.23
N SER A 15 3.82 6.95 1.83
CA SER A 15 3.49 6.89 3.26
C SER A 15 4.68 6.58 4.18
N GLU A 16 5.79 6.05 3.67
CA GLU A 16 6.95 5.66 4.48
C GLU A 16 7.54 6.80 5.34
N PRO A 17 7.74 8.03 4.82
CA PRO A 17 8.19 9.15 5.63
C PRO A 17 7.25 9.48 6.77
N VAL A 18 5.93 9.40 6.54
CA VAL A 18 4.89 9.68 7.55
C VAL A 18 4.91 8.62 8.66
N TRP A 19 4.99 7.34 8.28
CA TRP A 19 5.16 6.24 9.25
C TRP A 19 6.38 6.45 10.12
N ARG A 20 7.52 6.81 9.52
CA ARG A 20 8.76 7.09 10.24
C ARG A 20 8.59 8.21 11.26
N GLU A 21 8.04 9.34 10.84
CA GLU A 21 7.85 10.50 11.69
C GLU A 21 6.96 10.16 12.89
N VAL A 22 5.82 9.53 12.66
CA VAL A 22 4.87 9.15 13.72
C VAL A 22 5.47 8.13 14.67
N GLN A 23 6.17 7.11 14.17
CA GLN A 23 6.83 6.09 14.99
C GLN A 23 7.93 6.71 15.88
N CYS A 24 8.79 7.56 15.31
CA CYS A 24 9.85 8.22 16.05
C CYS A 24 9.27 9.20 17.11
N ALA A 25 8.26 9.98 16.74
CA ALA A 25 7.61 10.90 17.66
C ALA A 25 6.94 10.16 18.82
N LEU A 26 6.22 9.07 18.57
CA LEU A 26 5.59 8.26 19.61
C LEU A 26 6.61 7.68 20.59
N MET A 27 7.70 7.11 20.10
CA MET A 27 8.72 6.52 20.98
C MET A 27 9.39 7.59 21.85
N ARG A 28 9.64 8.77 21.29
CA ARG A 28 10.18 9.91 22.04
C ARG A 28 9.20 10.42 23.08
N ASP A 29 7.96 10.69 22.67
CA ASP A 29 6.95 11.35 23.52
C ASP A 29 6.51 10.48 24.69
N LEU A 30 6.32 9.17 24.45
CA LEU A 30 5.78 8.25 25.45
C LEU A 30 6.85 7.61 26.34
N TYR A 31 8.04 7.36 25.78
CA TYR A 31 9.05 6.54 26.43
C TYR A 31 10.42 7.21 26.55
N GLY A 32 10.59 8.43 26.00
CA GLY A 32 11.87 9.14 26.00
C GLY A 32 12.95 8.42 25.17
N VAL A 33 12.53 7.72 24.10
CA VAL A 33 13.41 6.94 23.22
C VAL A 33 13.53 7.62 21.87
N ASP A 34 14.75 8.03 21.52
CA ASP A 34 15.07 8.49 20.16
C ASP A 34 15.53 7.30 19.31
N LEU A 35 14.71 6.92 18.33
CA LEU A 35 15.04 5.83 17.40
C LEU A 35 16.15 6.27 16.44
N GLY A 36 17.23 5.49 16.41
CA GLY A 36 18.32 5.70 15.46
C GLY A 36 17.96 5.23 14.04
N GLU A 37 18.67 5.75 13.04
CA GLU A 37 18.47 5.40 11.62
C GLU A 37 18.52 3.88 11.36
N ALA A 38 19.52 3.19 11.91
CA ALA A 38 19.69 1.74 11.76
C ALA A 38 18.54 0.95 12.39
N GLU A 39 18.01 1.43 13.49
CA GLU A 39 16.90 0.83 14.20
C GLU A 39 15.59 1.00 13.44
N TRP A 40 15.33 2.22 12.93
CA TRP A 40 14.17 2.46 12.10
C TRP A 40 14.22 1.60 10.82
N ARG A 41 15.34 1.56 10.11
CA ARG A 41 15.52 0.73 8.89
C ARG A 41 15.24 -0.75 9.13
N TYR A 42 15.55 -1.27 10.33
CA TYR A 42 15.24 -2.66 10.67
C TYR A 42 13.73 -2.95 10.64
N PHE A 43 12.90 -1.97 10.96
CA PHE A 43 11.44 -2.12 11.01
C PHE A 43 10.73 -1.60 9.74
N GLN A 44 11.42 -0.90 8.86
CA GLN A 44 10.87 -0.40 7.61
C GLN A 44 10.22 -1.53 6.80
N GLY A 45 9.00 -1.28 6.27
CA GLY A 45 8.24 -2.27 5.51
C GLY A 45 7.68 -3.43 6.33
N ARG A 46 7.84 -3.42 7.66
CA ARG A 46 7.21 -4.41 8.55
C ARG A 46 5.84 -3.91 9.03
N SER A 47 4.98 -4.85 9.43
CA SER A 47 3.67 -4.48 9.99
C SER A 47 3.82 -3.64 11.27
N SER A 48 2.86 -2.74 11.50
CA SER A 48 2.78 -1.92 12.73
C SER A 48 2.82 -2.77 13.99
N ARG A 49 2.19 -3.95 13.97
CA ARG A 49 2.25 -4.93 15.07
C ARG A 49 3.68 -5.44 15.31
N SER A 50 4.41 -5.76 14.24
CA SER A 50 5.80 -6.23 14.34
C SER A 50 6.71 -5.14 14.89
N PHE A 51 6.52 -3.89 14.47
CA PHE A 51 7.21 -2.73 15.03
C PHE A 51 6.95 -2.61 16.54
N CYS A 52 5.68 -2.58 16.97
CA CYS A 52 5.32 -2.42 18.37
C CYS A 52 5.84 -3.56 19.26
N GLN A 53 5.77 -4.80 18.78
CA GLN A 53 6.35 -5.96 19.48
C GLN A 53 7.88 -5.85 19.60
N GLY A 54 8.55 -5.42 18.54
CA GLY A 54 9.99 -5.19 18.55
C GLY A 54 10.40 -4.08 19.54
N MET A 55 9.65 -2.98 19.59
CA MET A 55 9.88 -1.91 20.56
C MET A 55 9.66 -2.37 22.00
N ALA A 56 8.57 -3.10 22.27
CA ALA A 56 8.29 -3.63 23.60
C ALA A 56 9.37 -4.60 24.08
N HIS A 57 9.90 -5.43 23.18
CA HIS A 57 11.01 -6.33 23.51
C HIS A 57 12.32 -5.56 23.78
N ARG A 58 12.64 -4.60 22.93
CA ARG A 58 13.92 -3.87 22.97
C ARG A 58 14.00 -2.87 24.11
N TYR A 59 12.88 -2.26 24.47
CA TYR A 59 12.75 -1.22 25.51
C TYR A 59 11.85 -1.66 26.67
N ALA A 60 11.94 -2.92 27.05
CA ALA A 60 11.19 -3.49 28.17
C ALA A 60 11.48 -2.75 29.50
N ASP A 61 12.72 -2.26 29.69
CA ASP A 61 13.15 -1.46 30.82
C ASP A 61 12.50 -0.06 30.87
N ARG A 62 11.97 0.42 29.75
CA ARG A 62 11.22 1.68 29.62
C ARG A 62 9.70 1.47 29.76
N GLY A 63 9.26 0.26 30.03
CA GLY A 63 7.85 -0.06 30.20
C GLY A 63 7.02 0.03 28.92
N VAL A 64 7.63 -0.21 27.73
CA VAL A 64 6.91 -0.19 26.44
C VAL A 64 5.96 -1.39 26.39
N ASP A 65 4.66 -1.11 26.32
CA ASP A 65 3.61 -2.10 26.06
C ASP A 65 3.24 -2.12 24.58
N ALA A 66 3.35 -3.29 23.95
CA ALA A 66 3.13 -3.43 22.50
C ALA A 66 1.68 -3.12 22.08
N GLY A 67 0.71 -3.46 22.91
CA GLY A 67 -0.71 -3.22 22.63
C GLY A 67 -1.03 -1.73 22.69
N ALA A 68 -0.68 -1.08 23.81
CA ALA A 68 -0.90 0.34 24.00
C ALA A 68 -0.14 1.19 22.95
N LEU A 69 1.08 0.80 22.60
CA LEU A 69 1.84 1.46 21.54
C LEU A 69 1.15 1.33 20.18
N LEU A 70 0.63 0.13 19.85
CA LEU A 70 -0.08 -0.10 18.60
C LEU A 70 -1.34 0.77 18.50
N ASP A 71 -2.14 0.82 19.56
CA ASP A 71 -3.36 1.64 19.58
C ASP A 71 -3.02 3.12 19.34
N ARG A 72 -2.01 3.65 20.07
CA ARG A 72 -1.55 5.02 19.89
C ARG A 72 -0.96 5.31 18.52
N LEU A 73 -0.26 4.34 17.95
CA LEU A 73 0.30 4.45 16.61
C LEU A 73 -0.81 4.56 15.56
N LEU A 74 -1.81 3.70 15.64
CA LEU A 74 -2.94 3.73 14.72
C LEU A 74 -3.78 5.01 14.87
N ASP A 75 -4.02 5.47 16.09
CA ASP A 75 -4.72 6.74 16.36
C ASP A 75 -3.99 7.93 15.71
N ARG A 76 -2.65 8.03 15.89
CA ARG A 76 -1.88 9.12 15.26
C ARG A 76 -1.82 8.99 13.75
N MET A 77 -1.64 7.78 13.25
CA MET A 77 -1.61 7.54 11.80
C MET A 77 -2.94 7.85 11.12
N GLN A 78 -4.08 7.67 11.77
CA GLN A 78 -5.40 8.03 11.21
C GLN A 78 -5.46 9.49 10.75
N VAL A 79 -4.74 10.37 11.43
CA VAL A 79 -4.66 11.79 11.05
C VAL A 79 -3.49 12.04 10.10
N ALA A 80 -2.31 11.51 10.44
CA ALA A 80 -1.08 11.82 9.73
C ALA A 80 -1.01 11.22 8.31
N ILE A 81 -1.77 10.14 8.04
CA ILE A 81 -1.69 9.45 6.73
C ILE A 81 -2.06 10.37 5.54
N THR A 82 -2.87 11.40 5.79
CA THR A 82 -3.25 12.39 4.78
C THR A 82 -2.10 13.32 4.38
N ASP A 83 -1.04 13.42 5.20
CA ASP A 83 0.15 14.20 4.87
C ASP A 83 1.05 13.51 3.83
N ALA A 84 0.81 12.23 3.55
CA ALA A 84 1.55 11.48 2.55
C ALA A 84 1.21 11.99 1.13
N PRO A 85 2.21 12.47 0.35
CA PRO A 85 1.96 12.92 -1.02
C PRO A 85 1.63 11.76 -1.93
N LEU A 86 0.96 12.06 -3.05
CA LEU A 86 0.77 11.05 -4.10
C LEU A 86 2.10 10.66 -4.74
N MET A 87 2.23 9.38 -5.06
CA MET A 87 3.36 8.85 -5.82
C MET A 87 3.35 9.37 -7.27
N PRO A 88 4.53 9.47 -7.92
CA PRO A 88 4.64 9.96 -9.30
C PRO A 88 3.74 9.19 -10.28
N GLY A 89 2.82 9.89 -10.94
CA GLY A 89 1.87 9.34 -11.89
C GLY A 89 0.60 8.74 -11.29
N ALA A 90 0.45 8.74 -9.96
CA ALA A 90 -0.74 8.16 -9.31
C ALA A 90 -2.02 8.89 -9.68
N ARG A 91 -2.03 10.22 -9.61
CA ARG A 91 -3.14 11.06 -10.01
C ARG A 91 -3.51 10.82 -11.48
N GLU A 92 -2.53 10.95 -12.34
CA GLU A 92 -2.73 10.92 -13.78
C GLU A 92 -3.22 9.55 -14.26
N LEU A 93 -2.70 8.46 -13.68
CA LEU A 93 -3.16 7.12 -14.02
C LEU A 93 -4.59 6.86 -13.54
N VAL A 94 -4.91 7.25 -12.30
CA VAL A 94 -6.25 7.06 -11.72
C VAL A 94 -7.28 7.88 -12.49
N ASP A 95 -7.00 9.15 -12.78
CA ASP A 95 -7.91 10.03 -13.52
C ASP A 95 -8.12 9.50 -14.95
N TRP A 96 -7.07 9.09 -15.65
CA TRP A 96 -7.19 8.49 -16.98
C TRP A 96 -8.04 7.23 -16.98
N LEU A 97 -7.84 6.31 -16.03
CA LEU A 97 -8.65 5.10 -15.91
C LEU A 97 -10.12 5.43 -15.63
N HIS A 98 -10.37 6.44 -14.81
CA HIS A 98 -11.72 6.93 -14.52
C HIS A 98 -12.39 7.51 -15.79
N GLU A 99 -11.67 8.30 -16.58
CA GLU A 99 -12.14 8.84 -17.87
C GLU A 99 -12.43 7.74 -18.91
N GLN A 100 -11.77 6.59 -18.80
CA GLN A 100 -12.01 5.40 -19.65
C GLN A 100 -13.12 4.48 -19.11
N ASP A 101 -13.89 4.91 -18.09
CA ASP A 101 -14.93 4.13 -17.43
C ASP A 101 -14.42 2.76 -16.88
N VAL A 102 -13.12 2.64 -16.57
CA VAL A 102 -12.55 1.45 -15.95
C VAL A 102 -12.87 1.44 -14.45
N PRO A 103 -13.55 0.43 -13.91
CA PRO A 103 -13.78 0.35 -12.46
C PRO A 103 -12.46 0.21 -11.70
N ILE A 104 -12.29 1.09 -10.70
CA ILE A 104 -11.06 1.17 -9.88
C ILE A 104 -11.37 0.75 -8.45
N VAL A 105 -10.47 -0.05 -7.88
CA VAL A 105 -10.54 -0.53 -6.48
C VAL A 105 -9.21 -0.26 -5.79
N ILE A 106 -9.24 0.14 -4.53
CA ILE A 106 -8.08 0.07 -3.64
C ILE A 106 -8.16 -1.21 -2.83
N ALA A 107 -7.06 -1.97 -2.76
CA ALA A 107 -6.89 -3.19 -1.97
C ALA A 107 -5.58 -3.11 -1.17
N SER A 108 -5.63 -2.50 0.00
CA SER A 108 -4.47 -2.23 0.87
C SER A 108 -4.49 -3.08 2.14
N SER A 109 -3.32 -3.31 2.73
CA SER A 109 -3.18 -3.90 4.07
C SER A 109 -3.57 -2.93 5.20
N SER A 110 -3.70 -1.65 4.91
CA SER A 110 -4.04 -0.60 5.86
C SER A 110 -5.48 -0.67 6.35
N PRO A 111 -5.78 -0.16 7.56
CA PRO A 111 -7.15 -0.01 8.07
C PRO A 111 -8.04 0.78 7.10
N LEU A 112 -9.32 0.42 7.04
CA LEU A 112 -10.28 1.06 6.11
C LEU A 112 -10.32 2.58 6.28
N GLY A 113 -10.32 3.07 7.53
CA GLY A 113 -10.34 4.51 7.79
C GLY A 113 -9.13 5.26 7.22
N PHE A 114 -7.95 4.63 7.10
CA PHE A 114 -6.78 5.24 6.45
C PHE A 114 -7.03 5.38 4.95
N ILE A 115 -7.55 4.32 4.33
CA ILE A 115 -7.85 4.32 2.89
C ILE A 115 -8.89 5.38 2.55
N GLU A 116 -9.95 5.48 3.37
CA GLU A 116 -11.00 6.49 3.22
C GLU A 116 -10.43 7.91 3.35
N ALA A 117 -9.61 8.16 4.38
CA ALA A 117 -9.00 9.47 4.60
C ALA A 117 -8.09 9.90 3.43
N VAL A 118 -7.28 8.98 2.89
CA VAL A 118 -6.41 9.23 1.73
C VAL A 118 -7.23 9.54 0.49
N VAL A 119 -8.27 8.74 0.19
CA VAL A 119 -9.13 8.93 -0.98
C VAL A 119 -9.87 10.27 -0.91
N GLU A 120 -10.39 10.63 0.27
CA GLU A 120 -11.07 11.89 0.49
C GLU A 120 -10.11 13.09 0.38
N HIS A 121 -8.97 13.04 1.09
CA HIS A 121 -7.99 14.12 1.10
C HIS A 121 -7.46 14.44 -0.30
N HIS A 122 -7.08 13.40 -1.04
CA HIS A 122 -6.58 13.56 -2.40
C HIS A 122 -7.70 13.66 -3.45
N ALA A 123 -8.97 13.62 -3.07
CA ALA A 123 -10.12 13.64 -3.99
C ALA A 123 -9.95 12.64 -5.15
N LEU A 124 -9.56 11.39 -4.84
CA LEU A 124 -9.41 10.34 -5.85
C LEU A 124 -10.79 9.82 -6.28
N PRO A 125 -11.07 9.63 -7.57
CA PRO A 125 -12.37 9.14 -8.05
C PRO A 125 -12.55 7.62 -7.83
N ILE A 126 -12.20 7.12 -6.64
CA ILE A 126 -12.24 5.69 -6.29
C ILE A 126 -13.31 5.47 -5.22
N ARG A 127 -14.26 4.58 -5.50
CA ARG A 127 -15.40 4.33 -4.61
C ARG A 127 -15.37 2.97 -3.92
N VAL A 128 -14.61 2.02 -4.45
CA VAL A 128 -14.53 0.68 -3.90
C VAL A 128 -13.21 0.49 -3.18
N LEU A 129 -13.29 0.33 -1.86
CA LEU A 129 -12.15 0.24 -0.97
C LEU A 129 -12.18 -1.11 -0.25
N VAL A 130 -11.06 -1.80 -0.17
CA VAL A 130 -10.90 -3.08 0.52
C VAL A 130 -9.70 -3.00 1.44
N SER A 131 -9.95 -3.20 2.73
CA SER A 131 -8.92 -3.26 3.76
C SER A 131 -8.46 -4.69 4.04
N GLY A 132 -7.16 -4.86 4.29
CA GLY A 132 -6.59 -6.10 4.80
C GLY A 132 -7.14 -6.51 6.17
N THR A 133 -7.73 -5.56 6.93
CA THR A 133 -8.39 -5.86 8.21
C THR A 133 -9.72 -6.59 8.03
N GLU A 134 -10.29 -6.58 6.83
CA GLU A 134 -11.56 -7.25 6.51
C GLU A 134 -11.38 -8.72 6.08
N VAL A 135 -10.14 -9.19 5.98
CA VAL A 135 -9.83 -10.54 5.52
C VAL A 135 -9.04 -11.31 6.58
N PRO A 136 -9.19 -12.65 6.63
CA PRO A 136 -8.58 -13.45 7.70
C PRO A 136 -7.05 -13.52 7.62
N ARG A 137 -6.47 -13.27 6.46
CA ARG A 137 -5.01 -13.32 6.21
C ARG A 137 -4.58 -12.18 5.30
N SER A 138 -3.53 -11.46 5.71
CA SER A 138 -2.93 -10.36 4.95
C SER A 138 -2.00 -10.88 3.83
N LYS A 139 -1.55 -9.98 2.95
CA LYS A 139 -0.52 -10.24 1.95
C LYS A 139 0.70 -10.94 2.62
N PRO A 140 1.27 -12.00 2.05
CA PRO A 140 1.14 -12.46 0.65
C PRO A 140 -0.05 -13.39 0.35
N HIS A 141 -0.99 -13.57 1.28
CA HIS A 141 -2.21 -14.32 0.99
C HIS A 141 -3.13 -13.54 0.04
N PRO A 142 -3.77 -14.18 -0.98
CA PRO A 142 -4.54 -13.48 -2.01
C PRO A 142 -5.86 -12.84 -1.53
N ALA A 143 -6.30 -13.09 -0.31
CA ALA A 143 -7.63 -12.80 0.18
C ALA A 143 -8.09 -11.34 -0.03
N VAL A 144 -7.20 -10.35 0.09
CA VAL A 144 -7.55 -8.94 -0.11
C VAL A 144 -7.90 -8.67 -1.58
N PHE A 145 -7.15 -9.25 -2.51
CA PHE A 145 -7.39 -9.10 -3.96
C PHE A 145 -8.60 -9.91 -4.41
N GLU A 146 -8.78 -11.14 -3.92
CA GLU A 146 -9.99 -11.94 -4.16
C GLU A 146 -11.25 -11.20 -3.68
N ARG A 147 -11.17 -10.55 -2.50
CA ARG A 147 -12.26 -9.72 -1.98
C ARG A 147 -12.50 -8.50 -2.84
N ALA A 148 -11.45 -7.86 -3.35
CA ALA A 148 -11.56 -6.73 -4.28
C ALA A 148 -12.31 -7.11 -5.56
N ALA A 149 -11.89 -8.19 -6.23
CA ALA A 149 -12.57 -8.71 -7.41
C ALA A 149 -14.06 -9.06 -7.12
N LYS A 150 -14.31 -9.71 -5.98
CA LYS A 150 -15.69 -10.04 -5.56
C LYS A 150 -16.58 -8.81 -5.36
N ARG A 151 -16.05 -7.71 -4.79
CA ARG A 151 -16.81 -6.47 -4.56
C ARG A 151 -17.31 -5.82 -5.85
N ILE A 152 -16.59 -6.01 -6.95
CA ILE A 152 -16.95 -5.46 -8.27
C ILE A 152 -17.46 -6.55 -9.23
N ALA A 153 -17.77 -7.75 -8.72
CA ALA A 153 -18.20 -8.91 -9.51
C ALA A 153 -17.29 -9.22 -10.73
N ALA A 154 -15.99 -9.03 -10.57
CA ALA A 154 -15.00 -9.21 -11.63
C ALA A 154 -14.42 -10.62 -11.61
N ASP A 155 -14.12 -11.15 -12.81
CA ASP A 155 -13.22 -12.29 -12.98
C ASP A 155 -11.78 -11.85 -12.65
N PRO A 156 -11.06 -12.52 -11.74
CA PRO A 156 -9.68 -12.17 -11.42
C PRO A 156 -8.75 -12.08 -12.63
N SER A 157 -8.92 -12.97 -13.64
CA SER A 157 -8.10 -12.97 -14.85
C SER A 157 -8.25 -11.70 -15.71
N ARG A 158 -9.29 -10.90 -15.47
CA ARG A 158 -9.59 -9.63 -16.15
C ARG A 158 -9.14 -8.41 -15.33
N CYS A 159 -8.66 -8.63 -14.11
CA CYS A 159 -8.14 -7.61 -13.20
C CYS A 159 -6.64 -7.39 -13.42
N ARG A 160 -6.22 -6.13 -13.41
CA ARG A 160 -4.81 -5.77 -13.32
C ARG A 160 -4.55 -5.09 -11.98
N VAL A 161 -3.54 -5.59 -11.28
CA VAL A 161 -3.09 -5.06 -10.00
C VAL A 161 -1.81 -4.26 -10.19
N TRP A 162 -1.72 -3.10 -9.54
CA TRP A 162 -0.47 -2.37 -9.34
C TRP A 162 -0.04 -2.49 -7.89
N GLU A 163 1.23 -2.80 -7.68
CA GLU A 163 1.81 -3.12 -6.38
C GLU A 163 3.28 -2.73 -6.28
N ASP A 164 3.68 -2.22 -5.13
CA ASP A 164 5.07 -1.83 -4.83
C ASP A 164 5.86 -2.91 -4.08
N SER A 165 5.15 -3.81 -3.37
CA SER A 165 5.73 -4.79 -2.46
C SER A 165 5.80 -6.20 -3.03
N VAL A 166 6.84 -6.96 -2.65
CA VAL A 166 6.97 -8.38 -3.03
C VAL A 166 5.79 -9.22 -2.51
N ASN A 167 5.36 -8.97 -1.27
CA ASN A 167 4.23 -9.68 -0.67
C ASN A 167 2.92 -9.42 -1.43
N GLY A 168 2.71 -8.20 -1.89
CA GLY A 168 1.52 -7.86 -2.66
C GLY A 168 1.55 -8.46 -4.06
N VAL A 169 2.71 -8.45 -4.73
CA VAL A 169 2.88 -9.11 -6.03
C VAL A 169 2.58 -10.61 -5.91
N ILE A 170 3.10 -11.29 -4.88
CA ILE A 170 2.79 -12.70 -4.61
C ILE A 170 1.28 -12.89 -4.41
N ALA A 171 0.65 -12.05 -3.60
CA ALA A 171 -0.78 -12.13 -3.30
C ALA A 171 -1.65 -11.94 -4.57
N ALA A 172 -1.33 -10.96 -5.41
CA ALA A 172 -2.06 -10.68 -6.64
C ALA A 172 -1.89 -11.80 -7.67
N ARG A 173 -0.68 -12.35 -7.81
CA ARG A 173 -0.43 -13.53 -8.65
C ARG A 173 -1.19 -14.76 -8.15
N ALA A 174 -1.20 -15.00 -6.85
CA ALA A 174 -1.95 -16.09 -6.22
C ALA A 174 -3.47 -15.93 -6.39
N ALA A 175 -3.97 -14.70 -6.52
CA ALA A 175 -5.37 -14.41 -6.87
C ALA A 175 -5.70 -14.62 -8.36
N GLY A 176 -4.72 -14.98 -9.20
CA GLY A 176 -4.91 -15.20 -10.64
C GLY A 176 -5.03 -13.90 -11.45
N MET A 177 -4.51 -12.79 -10.95
CA MET A 177 -4.58 -11.49 -11.60
C MET A 177 -3.31 -11.17 -12.40
N VAL A 178 -3.43 -10.23 -13.33
CA VAL A 178 -2.28 -9.61 -14.02
C VAL A 178 -1.65 -8.58 -13.09
N VAL A 179 -0.33 -8.64 -12.92
CA VAL A 179 0.35 -7.80 -11.94
C VAL A 179 1.41 -6.92 -12.60
N THR A 180 1.32 -5.63 -12.36
CA THR A 180 2.38 -4.66 -12.63
C THR A 180 3.03 -4.28 -11.30
N ALA A 181 4.28 -4.65 -11.13
CA ALA A 181 5.08 -4.18 -10.01
C ALA A 181 5.60 -2.76 -10.29
N VAL A 182 5.54 -1.90 -9.27
CA VAL A 182 6.14 -0.56 -9.25
C VAL A 182 6.98 -0.46 -7.97
N PRO A 183 8.13 -1.14 -7.90
CA PRO A 183 8.93 -1.20 -6.68
C PRO A 183 9.41 0.19 -6.28
N ASP A 184 9.50 0.45 -4.97
CA ASP A 184 10.23 1.61 -4.47
C ASP A 184 11.66 1.60 -5.06
N THR A 185 12.11 2.75 -5.57
CA THR A 185 13.45 2.93 -6.15
C THR A 185 14.57 2.61 -5.17
N ASN A 186 14.28 2.64 -3.87
CA ASN A 186 15.20 2.25 -2.81
C ASN A 186 15.18 0.74 -2.51
N HIS A 187 14.33 -0.04 -3.19
CA HIS A 187 14.23 -1.48 -2.94
C HIS A 187 15.46 -2.21 -3.50
N PRO A 188 16.25 -2.91 -2.65
CA PRO A 188 17.58 -3.38 -3.03
C PRO A 188 17.60 -4.59 -3.97
N THR A 189 16.46 -5.22 -4.30
CA THR A 189 16.40 -6.51 -5.00
C THR A 189 15.30 -6.58 -6.06
N PRO A 190 15.54 -6.00 -7.26
CA PRO A 190 14.59 -6.08 -8.38
C PRO A 190 14.18 -7.51 -8.76
N GLN A 191 15.07 -8.49 -8.54
CA GLN A 191 14.82 -9.90 -8.86
C GLN A 191 13.64 -10.50 -8.09
N GLN A 192 13.32 -9.96 -6.92
CA GLN A 192 12.17 -10.41 -6.13
C GLN A 192 10.82 -10.12 -6.79
N PHE A 193 10.79 -9.20 -7.75
CA PHE A 193 9.59 -8.86 -8.52
C PHE A 193 9.44 -9.65 -9.82
N SER A 194 10.34 -10.61 -10.10
CA SER A 194 10.37 -11.38 -11.37
C SER A 194 9.10 -12.20 -11.64
N ILE A 195 8.23 -12.40 -10.65
CA ILE A 195 6.93 -13.07 -10.83
C ILE A 195 5.82 -12.12 -11.29
N ALA A 196 6.05 -10.80 -11.31
CA ALA A 196 5.12 -9.84 -11.88
C ALA A 196 5.09 -9.99 -13.41
N ASP A 197 3.95 -9.68 -14.03
CA ASP A 197 3.82 -9.70 -15.50
C ASP A 197 4.56 -8.51 -16.12
N GLN A 198 4.68 -7.41 -15.38
CA GLN A 198 5.42 -6.21 -15.78
C GLN A 198 6.06 -5.56 -14.56
N ILE A 199 7.15 -4.82 -14.82
CA ILE A 199 7.84 -3.99 -13.82
C ILE A 199 7.99 -2.60 -14.43
N HIS A 200 7.46 -1.58 -13.75
CA HIS A 200 7.55 -0.18 -14.14
C HIS A 200 8.35 0.60 -13.08
N LEU A 201 8.96 1.71 -13.48
CA LEU A 201 9.70 2.57 -12.55
C LEU A 201 8.77 3.45 -11.72
N ASN A 202 7.61 3.82 -12.29
CA ASN A 202 6.59 4.64 -11.64
C ASN A 202 5.25 4.46 -12.37
N LEU A 203 4.20 5.13 -11.89
CA LEU A 203 2.87 5.01 -12.49
C LEU A 203 2.71 5.79 -13.80
N TYR A 204 3.61 6.72 -14.15
CA TYR A 204 3.64 7.33 -15.49
C TYR A 204 3.97 6.29 -16.57
N ASP A 205 4.87 5.33 -16.28
CA ASP A 205 5.18 4.25 -17.24
C ASP A 205 3.94 3.38 -17.50
N SER A 206 3.15 3.13 -16.43
CA SER A 206 1.89 2.40 -16.54
C SER A 206 0.87 3.14 -17.39
N LEU A 207 0.74 4.44 -17.20
CA LEU A 207 -0.15 5.31 -17.98
C LEU A 207 0.25 5.30 -19.45
N ALA A 208 1.54 5.52 -19.75
CA ALA A 208 2.05 5.55 -21.12
C ALA A 208 1.80 4.22 -21.85
N GLU A 209 2.00 3.08 -21.17
CA GLU A 209 1.71 1.77 -21.74
C GLU A 209 0.24 1.61 -22.09
N LEU A 210 -0.67 2.01 -21.20
CA LEU A 210 -2.12 1.88 -21.40
C LEU A 210 -2.60 2.77 -22.54
N GLN A 211 -2.14 4.01 -22.59
CA GLN A 211 -2.45 4.95 -23.68
C GLN A 211 -1.98 4.43 -25.04
N ALA A 212 -0.77 3.88 -25.09
CA ALA A 212 -0.24 3.28 -26.33
C ALA A 212 -1.05 2.06 -26.81
N LYS A 213 -1.63 1.29 -25.89
CA LYS A 213 -2.50 0.14 -26.22
C LYS A 213 -3.89 0.60 -26.68
N SER A 214 -4.46 1.62 -26.08
CA SER A 214 -5.75 2.20 -26.48
C SER A 214 -5.69 2.73 -27.90
N ALA A 215 -4.66 3.52 -28.23
CA ALA A 215 -4.45 4.09 -29.57
C ALA A 215 -4.27 3.05 -30.71
N ARG A 216 -3.94 1.80 -30.38
CA ARG A 216 -3.81 0.70 -31.37
C ARG A 216 -5.11 -0.06 -31.61
N THR A 217 -6.12 0.20 -30.82
CA THR A 217 -7.40 -0.54 -30.86
C THR A 217 -8.50 0.29 -31.54
N GLU A 218 -8.24 1.58 -31.75
CA GLU A 218 -9.01 2.49 -32.60
C GLU A 218 -8.55 2.43 -34.05
#